data_20f58eaa61fca4eb876a6a8f86da2e81
#
_entry.id   20f58eaa61fca4eb876a6a8f86da2e81
#
_cell.length_a   1.000
_cell.length_b   1.000
_cell.length_c   1.000
_cell.angle_alpha   90.00
_cell.angle_beta   90.00
_cell.angle_gamma   90.00
#
_symmetry.space_group_name_H-M   'P 1'
#
loop_
_entity.id
_entity.type
_entity.pdbx_description
1 polymer ?
#
loop_
_entity_poly.entity_id
_entity_poly.type
_entity_poly.pdbx_seq_one_letter_code
_entity_poly.pdbx_strand_id
1 'polypeptide(L)'
;MKKFLVAIDQGTTSSRAILFSLSGKPIYTSQKEFTQYFPKDGWVEHNPNEIWSTVRKVLTDVIVKSKKLKGKILTIGITNQRETTILWDKKSGKHVYLSLIHI
;
A
#
# COMPACT_ATOMS: atom_id res chain seq x y z
N MET A 1 26.69 0.07 8.59
CA MET A 1 25.48 0.37 7.80
C MET A 1 24.27 0.34 8.69
N LYS A 2 23.40 1.34 8.61
CA LYS A 2 22.13 1.37 9.35
C LYS A 2 21.19 0.29 8.79
N LYS A 3 20.40 -0.29 9.67
CA LYS A 3 19.45 -1.33 9.31
C LYS A 3 18.03 -0.83 9.60
N PHE A 4 17.11 -1.11 8.67
CA PHE A 4 15.73 -0.63 8.74
C PHE A 4 14.73 -1.75 8.52
N LEU A 5 13.54 -1.52 9.02
CA LEU A 5 12.35 -2.33 8.73
C LEU A 5 11.35 -1.42 8.02
N VAL A 6 10.54 -2.02 7.15
CA VAL A 6 9.49 -1.29 6.44
C VAL A 6 8.16 -1.94 6.77
N ALA A 7 7.14 -1.11 7.04
CA ALA A 7 5.75 -1.55 7.11
C ALA A 7 4.98 -0.91 5.97
N ILE A 8 4.20 -1.71 5.25
CA ILE A 8 3.25 -1.23 4.25
C ILE A 8 1.86 -1.38 4.83
N ASP A 9 1.17 -0.27 4.98
CA ASP A 9 -0.21 -0.22 5.47
C ASP A 9 -1.11 0.13 4.29
N GLN A 10 -1.75 -0.87 3.74
CA GLN A 10 -2.68 -0.72 2.63
C GLN A 10 -4.09 -0.54 3.22
N GLY A 11 -4.48 0.71 3.43
CA GLY A 11 -5.76 1.06 4.03
C GLY A 11 -6.90 1.16 3.02
N THR A 12 -8.05 1.66 3.47
CA THR A 12 -9.26 1.81 2.64
C THR A 12 -9.29 3.13 1.86
N THR A 13 -8.48 4.12 2.23
CA THR A 13 -8.44 5.43 1.57
C THR A 13 -7.08 5.76 0.99
N SER A 14 -6.03 5.10 1.47
CA SER A 14 -4.66 5.39 1.07
C SER A 14 -3.75 4.21 1.31
N SER A 15 -2.59 4.22 0.65
CA SER A 15 -1.48 3.33 0.94
C SER A 15 -0.39 4.11 1.65
N ARG A 16 0.25 3.49 2.63
CA ARG A 16 1.29 4.12 3.44
C ARG A 16 2.45 3.17 3.62
N ALA A 17 3.67 3.68 3.53
CA ALA A 17 4.87 2.92 3.87
C ALA A 17 5.64 3.69 4.93
N ILE A 18 6.11 2.98 5.95
CA ILE A 18 6.84 3.56 7.06
C ILE A 18 8.19 2.87 7.18
N LEU A 19 9.24 3.68 7.26
CA LEU A 19 10.59 3.21 7.49
C LEU A 19 10.88 3.29 8.99
N PHE A 20 11.19 2.15 9.61
CA PHE A 20 11.48 2.06 11.04
C PHE A 20 12.95 1.74 11.28
N SER A 21 13.49 2.25 12.39
CA SER A 21 14.73 1.73 12.94
C SER A 21 14.51 0.34 13.54
N LEU A 22 15.58 -0.40 13.82
CA LEU A 22 15.46 -1.73 14.48
C LEU A 22 14.81 -1.63 15.86
N SER A 23 14.87 -0.48 16.51
CA SER A 23 14.23 -0.25 17.82
C SER A 23 12.73 0.03 17.70
N GLY A 24 12.19 0.08 16.48
CA GLY A 24 10.78 0.35 16.24
C GLY A 24 10.44 1.84 16.14
N LYS A 25 11.42 2.72 16.05
CA LYS A 25 11.19 4.16 15.92
C LYS A 25 10.89 4.50 14.45
N PRO A 26 9.77 5.17 14.14
CA PRO A 26 9.50 5.62 12.78
C PRO A 26 10.49 6.70 12.35
N ILE A 27 11.11 6.50 11.19
CA ILE A 27 12.14 7.40 10.64
C ILE A 27 11.56 8.25 9.51
N TYR A 28 10.72 7.64 8.67
CA TYR A 28 10.17 8.31 7.50
C TYR A 28 8.87 7.62 7.08
N THR A 29 7.91 8.41 6.63
CA THR A 29 6.61 7.90 6.16
C THR A 29 6.29 8.50 4.81
N SER A 30 5.80 7.68 3.89
CA SER A 30 5.23 8.10 2.63
C SER A 30 3.80 7.58 2.52
N GLN A 31 2.89 8.43 2.08
CA GLN A 31 1.47 8.10 1.97
C GLN A 31 0.90 8.65 0.67
N LYS A 32 0.04 7.87 0.02
CA LYS A 32 -0.64 8.26 -1.21
C LYS A 32 -2.08 7.81 -1.16
N GLU A 33 -3.00 8.73 -1.37
CA GLU A 33 -4.43 8.43 -1.45
C GLU A 33 -4.78 7.83 -2.81
N PHE A 34 -5.84 7.03 -2.84
CA PHE A 34 -6.43 6.53 -4.07
C PHE A 34 -7.93 6.85 -4.10
N THR A 35 -8.49 6.83 -5.31
CA THR A 35 -9.88 7.20 -5.53
C THR A 35 -10.82 6.15 -4.98
N GLN A 36 -11.89 6.60 -4.33
CA GLN A 36 -13.00 5.76 -3.92
C GLN A 36 -14.18 6.02 -4.85
N TYR A 37 -14.84 4.96 -5.31
CA TYR A 37 -15.96 5.04 -6.23
C TYR A 37 -17.22 4.61 -5.49
N PHE A 38 -18.31 5.33 -5.70
CA PHE A 38 -19.59 5.12 -5.01
C PHE A 38 -20.69 4.82 -6.03
N PRO A 39 -20.73 3.58 -6.61
CA PRO A 39 -21.70 3.27 -7.64
C PRO A 39 -23.13 3.20 -7.14
N LYS A 40 -23.33 2.91 -5.86
CA LYS A 40 -24.65 2.86 -5.20
C LYS A 40 -24.51 3.31 -3.76
N ASP A 41 -25.63 3.71 -3.14
CA ASP A 41 -25.63 4.08 -1.73
C ASP A 41 -25.10 2.91 -0.85
N GLY A 42 -24.16 3.21 0.01
CA GLY A 42 -23.54 2.24 0.89
C GLY A 42 -22.51 1.34 0.25
N TRP A 43 -22.23 1.52 -1.05
CA TRP A 43 -21.21 0.76 -1.76
C TRP A 43 -19.98 1.62 -2.00
N VAL A 44 -18.81 1.05 -1.73
CA VAL A 44 -17.52 1.68 -2.06
C VAL A 44 -16.71 0.73 -2.91
N GLU A 45 -16.23 1.20 -4.04
CA GLU A 45 -15.36 0.45 -4.93
C GLU A 45 -14.00 1.08 -5.02
N HIS A 46 -12.97 0.26 -5.18
CA HIS A 46 -11.60 0.68 -5.45
C HIS A 46 -11.10 0.07 -6.75
N ASN A 47 -10.24 0.80 -7.45
CA ASN A 47 -9.56 0.26 -8.62
C ASN A 47 -8.28 -0.45 -8.17
N PRO A 48 -8.15 -1.79 -8.36
CA PRO A 48 -6.96 -2.52 -7.92
C PRO A 48 -5.65 -2.00 -8.53
N ASN A 49 -5.67 -1.53 -9.76
CA ASN A 49 -4.49 -0.97 -10.41
C ASN A 49 -4.04 0.33 -9.74
N GLU A 50 -4.99 1.14 -9.31
CA GLU A 50 -4.71 2.38 -8.58
C GLU A 50 -4.14 2.09 -7.19
N ILE A 51 -4.71 1.09 -6.48
CA ILE A 51 -4.16 0.63 -5.20
C ILE A 51 -2.71 0.19 -5.37
N TRP A 52 -2.44 -0.65 -6.37
CA TRP A 52 -1.09 -1.15 -6.65
C TRP A 52 -0.13 -0.02 -6.98
N SER A 53 -0.57 0.95 -7.78
CA SER A 53 0.23 2.12 -8.13
C SER A 53 0.63 2.92 -6.89
N THR A 54 -0.30 3.12 -5.94
CA THR A 54 0.00 3.84 -4.70
C THR A 54 0.95 3.07 -3.80
N VAL A 55 0.81 1.74 -3.70
CA VAL A 55 1.73 0.90 -2.94
C VAL A 55 3.15 1.00 -3.52
N ARG A 56 3.28 0.90 -4.84
CA ARG A 56 4.58 1.04 -5.51
C ARG A 56 5.21 2.40 -5.23
N LYS A 57 4.41 3.46 -5.28
CA LYS A 57 4.90 4.83 -5.04
C LYS A 57 5.45 4.98 -3.62
N VAL A 58 4.68 4.59 -2.61
CA VAL A 58 5.10 4.77 -1.22
C VAL A 58 6.29 3.87 -0.87
N LEU A 59 6.32 2.64 -1.39
CA LEU A 59 7.45 1.74 -1.18
C LEU A 59 8.73 2.30 -1.83
N THR A 60 8.62 2.80 -3.06
CA THR A 60 9.76 3.42 -3.74
C THR A 60 10.30 4.60 -2.94
N ASP A 61 9.42 5.44 -2.37
CA ASP A 61 9.83 6.59 -1.57
C ASP A 61 10.65 6.17 -0.35
N VAL A 62 10.23 5.12 0.37
CA VAL A 62 10.97 4.67 1.56
C VAL A 62 12.26 3.96 1.18
N ILE A 63 12.31 3.25 0.05
CA ILE A 63 13.55 2.64 -0.45
C ILE A 63 14.58 3.73 -0.79
N VAL A 64 14.17 4.76 -1.49
CA VAL A 64 15.03 5.90 -1.83
C VAL A 64 15.55 6.58 -0.56
N LYS A 65 14.66 6.78 0.42
CA LYS A 65 15.06 7.39 1.71
C LYS A 65 16.08 6.52 2.45
N SER A 66 15.87 5.21 2.47
CA SER A 66 16.82 4.27 3.08
C SER A 66 18.21 4.40 2.44
N LYS A 67 18.28 4.49 1.12
CA LYS A 67 19.54 4.65 0.41
C LYS A 67 20.21 5.99 0.75
N LYS A 68 19.43 7.07 0.83
CA LYS A 68 19.96 8.39 1.23
C LYS A 68 20.55 8.38 2.64
N LEU A 69 19.98 7.57 3.53
CA LEU A 69 20.47 7.40 4.90
C LEU A 69 21.58 6.34 5.00
N LYS A 70 22.02 5.79 3.87
CA LYS A 70 23.04 4.73 3.79
C LYS A 70 22.67 3.52 4.63
N GLY A 71 21.40 3.14 4.57
CA GLY A 71 20.86 2.02 5.32
C GLY A 71 20.43 0.86 4.43
N LYS A 72 20.13 -0.25 5.08
CA LYS A 72 19.65 -1.47 4.45
C LYS A 72 18.30 -1.87 5.03
N ILE A 73 17.34 -2.17 4.18
CA ILE A 73 16.04 -2.70 4.59
C ILE A 73 16.18 -4.21 4.77
N LEU A 74 15.90 -4.69 5.98
CA LEU A 74 16.01 -6.12 6.30
C LEU A 74 14.77 -6.90 5.96
N THR A 75 13.59 -6.31 6.17
CA THR A 75 12.33 -6.98 5.90
C THR A 75 11.22 -5.96 5.70
N ILE A 76 10.13 -6.42 5.10
CA ILE A 76 8.93 -5.64 4.84
C ILE A 76 7.74 -6.39 5.41
N GLY A 77 6.98 -5.76 6.31
CA GLY A 77 5.70 -6.26 6.78
C GLY A 77 4.58 -5.57 6.01
N ILE A 78 3.50 -6.29 5.78
CA ILE A 78 2.37 -5.78 5.01
C ILE A 78 1.08 -5.99 5.79
N THR A 79 0.27 -4.93 5.91
CA THR A 79 -1.12 -5.05 6.33
C THR A 79 -2.01 -4.72 5.15
N ASN A 80 -3.11 -5.45 5.03
CA ASN A 80 -4.02 -5.26 3.92
C ASN A 80 -5.29 -4.53 4.33
N GLN A 81 -6.03 -4.12 3.31
CA GLN A 81 -7.36 -3.56 3.41
C GLN A 81 -8.35 -4.66 3.82
N ARG A 82 -9.24 -4.35 4.77
CA ARG A 82 -10.27 -5.30 5.23
C ARG A 82 -11.48 -5.28 4.28
N GLU A 83 -12.18 -6.42 4.21
CA GLU A 83 -13.49 -6.55 3.53
C GLU A 83 -13.46 -6.11 2.06
N THR A 84 -12.31 -6.21 1.43
CA THR A 84 -12.14 -5.90 0.02
C THR A 84 -11.95 -7.18 -0.76
N THR A 85 -12.77 -7.38 -1.78
CA THR A 85 -12.70 -8.55 -2.65
C THR A 85 -12.37 -8.11 -4.06
N ILE A 86 -11.41 -8.78 -4.68
CA ILE A 86 -11.00 -8.51 -6.06
C ILE A 86 -11.14 -9.80 -6.85
N LEU A 87 -11.81 -9.71 -7.99
CA LEU A 87 -11.91 -10.79 -8.96
C LEU A 87 -11.10 -10.42 -10.19
N TRP A 88 -10.27 -11.34 -10.65
CA TRP A 88 -9.44 -11.08 -11.83
C TRP A 88 -9.49 -12.23 -12.82
N ASP A 89 -9.22 -11.92 -14.09
CA ASP A 89 -9.12 -12.91 -15.14
C ASP A 89 -7.82 -13.71 -14.96
N LYS A 90 -7.95 -15.04 -14.86
CA LYS A 90 -6.80 -15.92 -14.62
C LYS A 90 -5.73 -15.86 -15.71
N LYS A 91 -6.15 -15.64 -16.96
CA LYS A 91 -5.23 -15.61 -18.11
C LYS A 91 -4.54 -14.27 -18.27
N SER A 92 -5.30 -13.18 -18.21
CA SER A 92 -4.77 -11.83 -18.45
C SER A 92 -4.20 -11.16 -17.20
N GLY A 93 -4.61 -11.60 -16.02
CA GLY A 93 -4.24 -10.95 -14.76
C GLY A 93 -4.98 -9.64 -14.51
N LYS A 94 -5.93 -9.27 -15.38
CA LYS A 94 -6.71 -8.04 -15.22
C LYS A 94 -7.91 -8.28 -14.31
N HIS A 95 -8.24 -7.26 -13.51
CA HIS A 95 -9.43 -7.34 -12.67
C HIS A 95 -10.71 -7.32 -13.54
N VAL A 96 -11.73 -8.04 -13.09
CA VAL A 96 -13.01 -8.15 -13.80
C VAL A 96 -13.85 -6.90 -13.58
N TYR A 97 -13.85 -6.37 -12.35
CA TYR A 97 -14.45 -5.10 -11.99
C TYR A 97 -13.75 -4.53 -10.76
N LEU A 98 -14.11 -3.31 -10.38
CA LEU A 98 -13.48 -2.66 -9.23
C LEU A 98 -13.80 -3.44 -7.95
N SER A 99 -12.86 -3.44 -7.00
CA SER A 99 -13.05 -4.12 -5.72
C SER A 99 -14.16 -3.44 -4.91
N LEU A 100 -14.91 -4.22 -4.13
CA LEU A 100 -16.04 -3.75 -3.35
C LEU A 100 -15.74 -3.78 -1.86
N ILE A 101 -16.20 -2.75 -1.17
CA ILE A 101 -16.24 -2.68 0.29
C ILE A 101 -17.68 -2.35 0.68
N HIS A 102 -18.22 -3.12 1.64
CA HIS A 102 -19.52 -2.82 2.23
C HIS A 102 -19.31 -1.97 3.48
N ILE A 103 -20.01 -0.88 3.54
CA ILE A 103 -19.97 0.02 4.69
C ILE A 103 -21.27 -0.11 5.47
#